data_13232bfacc2e5dcb0407043a403d09c5
#
_entry.id   13232bfacc2e5dcb0407043a403d09c5
#
_cell.length_a   1.000
_cell.length_b   1.000
_cell.length_c   1.000
_cell.angle_alpha   90.00
_cell.angle_beta   90.00
_cell.angle_gamma   90.00
#
_symmetry.space_group_name_H-M   'P 1'
#
loop_
_entity.id
_entity.type
_entity.pdbx_description
1 polymer ?
#
loop_
_entity_poly.entity_id
_entity_poly.type
_entity_poly.pdbx_seq_one_letter_code
_entity_poly.pdbx_strand_id
1 'polypeptide(L)'
;MKVNEMISEKVNLCSNPYELKITDIRVANINGAPKHCPLIKIYTNQGLVGYGEVRDASSATYALMLKSRLVGENPCNVDKLFRRIKQFGGPSRQGGGVSGIEIALWDLAGKAWGVPLWQMLGGKFRDKVRVYGDTDVDGKHTGTDMGKAIQKRIDMGFSIVKMDLGIELLYDEPGCLNAPLGMIENMQKYSSKAIQHQSGSIDRSLMRGKNYEIFTIPHYATGIHITEKGMDYLEDYVKQVRSVVGYEVPLAIDHFGHVSMEDCIKFLKRLDTYNIAWVEDIQPWHMTNHYVRIAQSCNVPLATGEDIYLAEGFEPLFQKHGIAIAHPDLLSIGGALETKKLGDMCERYGIGMAIHMAESPIACMAAIHTAAAIQNVLAVEFHSVDIPWWNDLANGIANPLFKDGFVEVPNTPGLGIESLNEELIAQHIHDTYTLRGL
;
A
#
# COMPACT_ATOMS: atom_id res chain seq x y z
N MET A 1 -4.43 -38.13 36.37
CA MET A 1 -4.58 -36.99 35.41
C MET A 1 -5.53 -37.43 34.32
N LYS A 2 -6.63 -36.70 34.08
CA LYS A 2 -7.59 -37.04 33.02
C LYS A 2 -6.96 -36.76 31.65
N VAL A 3 -7.28 -37.54 30.61
CA VAL A 3 -6.71 -37.39 29.25
C VAL A 3 -6.85 -35.96 28.75
N ASN A 4 -7.93 -35.26 29.08
CA ASN A 4 -8.13 -33.87 28.71
C ASN A 4 -7.14 -32.90 29.37
N GLU A 5 -6.66 -33.16 30.58
CA GLU A 5 -5.64 -32.37 31.25
C GLU A 5 -4.27 -32.57 30.58
N MET A 6 -3.96 -33.79 30.12
CA MET A 6 -2.73 -34.09 29.40
C MET A 6 -2.72 -33.45 28.00
N ILE A 7 -3.85 -33.32 27.34
CA ILE A 7 -3.98 -32.66 26.04
C ILE A 7 -3.80 -31.14 26.21
N SER A 8 -4.48 -30.55 27.20
CA SER A 8 -4.39 -29.11 27.46
C SER A 8 -3.01 -28.65 27.90
N GLU A 9 -2.21 -29.48 28.60
CA GLU A 9 -0.84 -29.18 28.97
C GLU A 9 0.13 -29.18 27.76
N LYS A 10 -0.22 -29.88 26.67
CA LYS A 10 0.62 -29.99 25.47
C LYS A 10 0.17 -29.09 24.31
N VAL A 11 -1.02 -28.55 24.37
CA VAL A 11 -1.55 -27.60 23.38
C VAL A 11 -1.44 -26.19 23.97
N ASN A 12 -0.60 -25.36 23.37
CA ASN A 12 -0.44 -23.98 23.79
C ASN A 12 -1.67 -23.15 23.35
N LEU A 13 -2.74 -23.25 24.15
CA LEU A 13 -3.96 -22.48 23.93
C LEU A 13 -3.83 -21.13 24.65
N CYS A 14 -3.65 -20.05 23.88
CA CYS A 14 -3.57 -18.71 24.42
C CYS A 14 -4.93 -18.17 24.92
N SER A 15 -6.03 -18.85 24.54
CA SER A 15 -7.41 -18.49 24.92
C SER A 15 -8.33 -19.68 24.78
N ASN A 16 -9.66 -19.46 25.10
CA ASN A 16 -10.73 -20.33 24.65
C ASN A 16 -11.37 -19.76 23.36
N PRO A 17 -10.93 -20.17 22.16
CA PRO A 17 -11.33 -19.56 20.90
C PRO A 17 -12.84 -19.67 20.62
N TYR A 18 -13.49 -20.70 21.12
CA TYR A 18 -14.95 -20.91 20.89
C TYR A 18 -15.83 -19.90 21.62
N GLU A 19 -15.37 -19.40 22.76
CA GLU A 19 -16.08 -18.43 23.59
C GLU A 19 -15.60 -17.00 23.45
N LEU A 20 -14.63 -16.77 22.53
CA LEU A 20 -14.09 -15.46 22.27
C LEU A 20 -15.14 -14.56 21.61
N LYS A 21 -15.29 -13.33 22.12
CA LYS A 21 -16.24 -12.33 21.59
C LYS A 21 -15.59 -10.97 21.52
N ILE A 22 -15.85 -10.28 20.43
CA ILE A 22 -15.49 -8.87 20.27
C ILE A 22 -16.31 -8.05 21.25
N THR A 23 -15.66 -7.23 22.06
CA THR A 23 -16.30 -6.33 23.02
C THR A 23 -16.28 -4.88 22.60
N ASP A 24 -15.22 -4.45 21.90
CA ASP A 24 -15.05 -3.07 21.45
C ASP A 24 -14.14 -2.97 20.22
N ILE A 25 -14.29 -1.88 19.45
CA ILE A 25 -13.38 -1.50 18.35
C ILE A 25 -13.05 -0.03 18.53
N ARG A 26 -11.76 0.29 18.53
CA ARG A 26 -11.24 1.66 18.64
C ARG A 26 -10.26 1.96 17.53
N VAL A 27 -10.15 3.24 17.17
CA VAL A 27 -9.23 3.73 16.16
C VAL A 27 -8.49 4.95 16.67
N ALA A 28 -7.19 5.02 16.41
CA ALA A 28 -6.36 6.18 16.66
C ALA A 28 -5.73 6.65 15.34
N ASN A 29 -5.95 7.91 14.98
CA ASN A 29 -5.33 8.50 13.80
C ASN A 29 -3.92 8.96 14.14
N ILE A 30 -2.90 8.44 13.44
CA ILE A 30 -1.53 8.93 13.52
C ILE A 30 -1.11 9.54 12.19
N ASN A 31 -0.09 10.42 12.23
CA ASN A 31 0.47 11.05 11.04
C ASN A 31 1.97 10.79 10.93
N GLY A 32 2.47 10.66 9.69
CA GLY A 32 3.89 10.50 9.40
C GLY A 32 4.43 9.08 9.46
N ALA A 33 3.59 8.05 9.27
CA ALA A 33 4.02 6.65 9.26
C ALA A 33 3.81 5.90 7.90
N PRO A 34 4.31 6.35 6.76
CA PRO A 34 4.81 7.67 6.35
C PRO A 34 3.71 8.71 6.10
N LYS A 35 2.48 8.27 5.95
CA LYS A 35 1.28 9.08 5.70
C LYS A 35 0.39 9.13 6.95
N HIS A 36 -0.86 9.54 6.79
CA HIS A 36 -1.89 9.46 7.82
C HIS A 36 -2.44 8.05 7.90
N CYS A 37 -2.30 7.40 9.04
CA CYS A 37 -2.66 6.00 9.26
C CYS A 37 -3.63 5.87 10.44
N PRO A 38 -4.89 5.47 10.22
CA PRO A 38 -5.81 5.16 11.32
C PRO A 38 -5.59 3.73 11.84
N LEU A 39 -4.97 3.60 13.00
CA LEU A 39 -4.68 2.32 13.65
C LEU A 39 -5.91 1.76 14.34
N ILE A 40 -6.18 0.46 14.18
CA ILE A 40 -7.34 -0.24 14.73
C ILE A 40 -6.91 -1.13 15.89
N LYS A 41 -7.70 -1.10 16.98
CA LYS A 41 -7.67 -2.10 18.06
C LYS A 41 -9.04 -2.75 18.20
N ILE A 42 -9.09 -4.08 18.12
CA ILE A 42 -10.29 -4.88 18.41
C ILE A 42 -10.09 -5.58 19.74
N TYR A 43 -10.94 -5.28 20.71
CA TYR A 43 -10.90 -5.83 22.05
C TYR A 43 -11.82 -7.03 22.19
N THR A 44 -11.46 -7.97 23.08
CA THR A 44 -12.23 -9.17 23.33
C THR A 44 -12.55 -9.37 24.81
N ASN A 45 -13.52 -10.24 25.10
CA ASN A 45 -13.92 -10.64 26.46
C ASN A 45 -12.87 -11.45 27.22
N GLN A 46 -11.80 -11.90 26.55
CA GLN A 46 -10.71 -12.66 27.17
C GLN A 46 -9.39 -11.87 27.25
N GLY A 47 -9.43 -10.57 27.01
CA GLY A 47 -8.26 -9.69 27.09
C GLY A 47 -7.32 -9.71 25.88
N LEU A 48 -7.58 -10.54 24.88
CA LEU A 48 -6.84 -10.49 23.62
C LEU A 48 -7.23 -9.22 22.85
N VAL A 49 -6.22 -8.60 22.24
CA VAL A 49 -6.38 -7.41 21.38
C VAL A 49 -5.82 -7.74 19.99
N GLY A 50 -6.64 -7.50 18.97
CA GLY A 50 -6.21 -7.57 17.56
C GLY A 50 -5.87 -6.20 17.02
N TYR A 51 -4.84 -6.15 16.19
CA TYR A 51 -4.33 -4.94 15.56
C TYR A 51 -4.59 -4.96 14.07
N GLY A 52 -5.04 -3.84 13.55
CA GLY A 52 -5.25 -3.58 12.14
C GLY A 52 -5.04 -2.11 11.84
N GLU A 53 -5.22 -1.73 10.60
CA GLU A 53 -5.01 -0.37 10.14
C GLU A 53 -5.94 -0.07 8.97
N VAL A 54 -6.49 1.14 8.93
CA VAL A 54 -7.24 1.63 7.76
C VAL A 54 -6.24 2.15 6.73
N ARG A 55 -6.52 1.95 5.46
CA ARG A 55 -5.70 2.44 4.33
C ARG A 55 -5.20 3.87 4.58
N ASP A 56 -3.97 4.14 4.24
CA ASP A 56 -3.32 5.45 4.37
C ASP A 56 -4.19 6.58 3.76
N ALA A 57 -4.08 7.76 4.33
CA ALA A 57 -4.86 8.95 3.94
C ALA A 57 -6.38 8.77 3.94
N SER A 58 -6.90 7.69 4.55
CA SER A 58 -8.33 7.39 4.66
C SER A 58 -8.94 7.83 6.00
N SER A 59 -10.23 7.61 6.17
CA SER A 59 -10.97 8.00 7.38
C SER A 59 -11.17 6.82 8.33
N ALA A 60 -10.86 7.03 9.61
CA ALA A 60 -11.23 6.13 10.72
C ALA A 60 -12.69 5.70 10.70
N THR A 61 -13.58 6.55 10.17
CA THR A 61 -15.02 6.28 10.06
C THR A 61 -15.31 5.01 9.27
N TYR A 62 -14.49 4.65 8.27
CA TYR A 62 -14.69 3.43 7.48
C TYR A 62 -14.58 2.15 8.31
N ALA A 63 -13.75 2.13 9.35
CA ALA A 63 -13.69 1.01 10.29
C ALA A 63 -14.81 1.10 11.35
N LEU A 64 -15.03 2.27 11.93
CA LEU A 64 -15.94 2.45 13.06
C LEU A 64 -17.41 2.24 12.71
N MET A 65 -17.83 2.57 11.49
CA MET A 65 -19.19 2.28 11.01
C MET A 65 -19.53 0.79 11.02
N LEU A 66 -18.51 -0.09 11.07
CA LEU A 66 -18.66 -1.54 11.07
C LEU A 66 -18.82 -2.11 12.48
N LYS A 67 -18.51 -1.36 13.54
CA LYS A 67 -18.49 -1.80 14.94
C LYS A 67 -19.79 -2.48 15.37
N SER A 68 -20.94 -1.89 15.04
CA SER A 68 -22.26 -2.45 15.42
C SER A 68 -22.58 -3.82 14.80
N ARG A 69 -21.83 -4.22 13.75
CA ARG A 69 -21.99 -5.51 13.07
C ARG A 69 -21.06 -6.58 13.60
N LEU A 70 -20.07 -6.19 14.40
CA LEU A 70 -18.97 -7.06 14.82
C LEU A 70 -18.95 -7.30 16.33
N VAL A 71 -19.38 -6.33 17.14
CA VAL A 71 -19.46 -6.50 18.61
C VAL A 71 -20.39 -7.64 18.95
N GLY A 72 -19.94 -8.53 19.86
CA GLY A 72 -20.63 -9.76 20.27
C GLY A 72 -20.32 -10.98 19.40
N GLU A 73 -19.74 -10.82 18.21
CA GLU A 73 -19.34 -11.92 17.34
C GLU A 73 -18.00 -12.53 17.77
N ASN A 74 -17.78 -13.80 17.34
CA ASN A 74 -16.50 -14.46 17.55
C ASN A 74 -15.51 -14.07 16.44
N PRO A 75 -14.37 -13.42 16.78
CA PRO A 75 -13.40 -12.94 15.80
C PRO A 75 -12.68 -14.05 15.02
N CYS A 76 -12.67 -15.29 15.54
CA CYS A 76 -12.06 -16.42 14.84
C CYS A 76 -12.85 -16.88 13.60
N ASN A 77 -14.09 -16.41 13.43
CA ASN A 77 -14.88 -16.64 12.21
C ASN A 77 -14.57 -15.58 11.13
N VAL A 78 -13.30 -15.39 10.78
CA VAL A 78 -12.82 -14.28 9.97
C VAL A 78 -13.57 -14.15 8.64
N ASP A 79 -13.62 -15.19 7.81
CA ASP A 79 -14.31 -15.14 6.50
C ASP A 79 -15.82 -14.86 6.63
N LYS A 80 -16.49 -15.43 7.67
CA LYS A 80 -17.90 -15.12 7.96
C LYS A 80 -18.11 -13.64 8.25
N LEU A 81 -17.25 -13.06 9.09
CA LEU A 81 -17.33 -11.65 9.46
C LEU A 81 -16.96 -10.74 8.29
N PHE A 82 -15.92 -11.09 7.54
CA PHE A 82 -15.56 -10.39 6.32
C PHE A 82 -16.74 -10.34 5.34
N ARG A 83 -17.40 -11.47 5.05
CA ARG A 83 -18.58 -11.49 4.16
C ARG A 83 -19.74 -10.64 4.67
N ARG A 84 -19.88 -10.47 5.97
CA ARG A 84 -20.89 -9.58 6.56
C ARG A 84 -20.62 -8.11 6.31
N ILE A 85 -19.34 -7.73 6.25
CA ILE A 85 -18.93 -6.32 6.14
C ILE A 85 -18.42 -5.92 4.74
N LYS A 86 -18.01 -6.86 3.88
CA LYS A 86 -17.35 -6.55 2.60
C LYS A 86 -18.14 -5.59 1.69
N GLN A 87 -19.46 -5.62 1.76
CA GLN A 87 -20.33 -4.73 0.96
C GLN A 87 -20.23 -3.24 1.34
N PHE A 88 -19.62 -2.92 2.48
CA PHE A 88 -19.39 -1.53 2.93
C PHE A 88 -18.05 -0.98 2.48
N GLY A 89 -17.19 -1.80 1.89
CA GLY A 89 -15.96 -1.40 1.24
C GLY A 89 -16.18 -1.01 -0.22
N GLY A 90 -15.12 -0.58 -0.85
CA GLY A 90 -15.09 -0.18 -2.25
C GLY A 90 -13.64 0.10 -2.68
N PRO A 91 -13.42 0.46 -3.95
CA PRO A 91 -12.10 0.79 -4.46
C PRO A 91 -11.41 1.91 -3.69
N SER A 92 -10.08 1.94 -3.77
CA SER A 92 -9.25 2.96 -3.16
C SER A 92 -9.40 2.99 -1.63
N ARG A 93 -9.34 4.14 -1.04
CA ARG A 93 -9.37 4.37 0.42
C ARG A 93 -10.65 3.86 1.10
N GLN A 94 -11.72 3.69 0.37
CA GLN A 94 -12.99 3.17 0.93
C GLN A 94 -12.88 1.71 1.39
N GLY A 95 -12.04 0.89 0.73
CA GLY A 95 -11.77 -0.49 1.12
C GLY A 95 -11.11 -0.62 2.49
N GLY A 96 -10.37 0.41 2.93
CA GLY A 96 -9.46 0.37 4.06
C GLY A 96 -10.08 0.00 5.39
N GLY A 97 -11.31 0.44 5.66
CA GLY A 97 -11.99 0.07 6.91
C GLY A 97 -12.32 -1.42 7.00
N VAL A 98 -12.82 -2.00 5.91
CA VAL A 98 -13.12 -3.44 5.81
C VAL A 98 -11.84 -4.26 5.86
N SER A 99 -10.82 -3.86 5.09
CA SER A 99 -9.53 -4.53 5.02
C SER A 99 -8.79 -4.52 6.35
N GLY A 100 -8.73 -3.36 7.00
CA GLY A 100 -8.07 -3.23 8.30
C GLY A 100 -8.76 -4.02 9.42
N ILE A 101 -10.09 -4.10 9.40
CA ILE A 101 -10.84 -4.97 10.31
C ILE A 101 -10.52 -6.45 10.03
N GLU A 102 -10.47 -6.87 8.77
CA GLU A 102 -10.13 -8.24 8.39
C GLU A 102 -8.75 -8.65 8.91
N ILE A 103 -7.75 -7.77 8.74
CA ILE A 103 -6.39 -7.98 9.26
C ILE A 103 -6.40 -8.11 10.79
N ALA A 104 -7.12 -7.24 11.50
CA ALA A 104 -7.23 -7.31 12.97
C ALA A 104 -7.94 -8.60 13.44
N LEU A 105 -8.90 -9.11 12.68
CA LEU A 105 -9.55 -10.40 12.97
C LEU A 105 -8.58 -11.58 12.80
N TRP A 106 -7.73 -11.57 11.77
CA TRP A 106 -6.68 -12.58 11.60
C TRP A 106 -5.64 -12.52 12.71
N ASP A 107 -5.25 -11.33 13.16
CA ASP A 107 -4.35 -11.16 14.29
C ASP A 107 -4.95 -11.78 15.56
N LEU A 108 -6.24 -11.51 15.84
CA LEU A 108 -6.96 -12.13 16.95
C LEU A 108 -7.06 -13.65 16.83
N ALA A 109 -7.42 -14.16 15.65
CA ALA A 109 -7.54 -15.60 15.44
C ALA A 109 -6.19 -16.30 15.66
N GLY A 110 -5.10 -15.73 15.14
CA GLY A 110 -3.75 -16.24 15.35
C GLY A 110 -3.34 -16.24 16.82
N LYS A 111 -3.61 -15.15 17.54
CA LYS A 111 -3.37 -15.06 19.00
C LYS A 111 -4.21 -16.04 19.79
N ALA A 112 -5.47 -16.21 19.41
CA ALA A 112 -6.38 -17.16 20.08
C ALA A 112 -5.96 -18.62 19.90
N TRP A 113 -5.43 -18.98 18.75
CA TRP A 113 -4.99 -20.35 18.43
C TRP A 113 -3.49 -20.58 18.67
N GLY A 114 -2.73 -19.53 18.99
CA GLY A 114 -1.29 -19.60 19.22
C GLY A 114 -0.48 -19.84 17.94
N VAL A 115 -0.95 -19.39 16.78
CA VAL A 115 -0.30 -19.60 15.47
C VAL A 115 -0.13 -18.28 14.71
N PRO A 116 0.92 -18.14 13.88
CA PRO A 116 1.10 -16.97 13.05
C PRO A 116 0.11 -16.91 11.89
N LEU A 117 -0.15 -15.71 11.37
CA LEU A 117 -1.07 -15.48 10.24
C LEU A 117 -0.71 -16.34 9.02
N TRP A 118 0.57 -16.38 8.62
CA TRP A 118 0.99 -17.15 7.46
C TRP A 118 0.62 -18.65 7.55
N GLN A 119 0.58 -19.22 8.75
CA GLN A 119 0.21 -20.62 8.96
C GLN A 119 -1.27 -20.85 8.70
N MET A 120 -2.12 -19.90 9.09
CA MET A 120 -3.57 -19.96 8.82
C MET A 120 -3.91 -19.76 7.34
N LEU A 121 -3.02 -19.12 6.57
CA LEU A 121 -3.15 -18.93 5.12
C LEU A 121 -2.62 -20.12 4.29
N GLY A 122 -2.24 -21.23 4.94
CA GLY A 122 -1.81 -22.46 4.27
C GLY A 122 -0.32 -22.78 4.38
N GLY A 123 0.44 -22.02 5.14
CA GLY A 123 1.88 -22.19 5.32
C GLY A 123 2.71 -21.22 4.48
N LYS A 124 4.02 -21.20 4.72
CA LYS A 124 4.92 -20.24 4.06
C LYS A 124 5.81 -20.90 3.01
N PHE A 125 5.99 -20.20 1.91
CA PHE A 125 6.93 -20.55 0.84
C PHE A 125 8.34 -20.03 1.11
N ARG A 126 8.51 -19.05 2.04
CA ARG A 126 9.78 -18.40 2.34
C ARG A 126 9.86 -17.93 3.79
N ASP A 127 11.08 -17.99 4.34
CA ASP A 127 11.36 -17.51 5.71
C ASP A 127 11.67 -16.01 5.78
N LYS A 128 11.98 -15.40 4.63
CA LYS A 128 12.25 -13.97 4.47
C LYS A 128 11.51 -13.47 3.26
N VAL A 129 10.85 -12.33 3.39
CA VAL A 129 10.19 -11.64 2.29
C VAL A 129 11.10 -10.53 1.79
N ARG A 130 11.37 -10.56 0.49
CA ARG A 130 12.08 -9.48 -0.19
C ARG A 130 11.24 -8.23 -0.14
N VAL A 131 11.88 -7.08 0.13
CA VAL A 131 11.22 -5.79 0.06
C VAL A 131 11.93 -4.89 -0.96
N TYR A 132 11.20 -3.97 -1.57
CA TYR A 132 11.77 -2.99 -2.48
C TYR A 132 11.59 -1.57 -1.93
N GLY A 133 12.61 -0.73 -2.17
CA GLY A 133 12.65 0.62 -1.63
C GLY A 133 11.97 1.61 -2.56
N ASP A 134 10.92 2.25 -2.07
CA ASP A 134 10.44 3.48 -2.66
C ASP A 134 11.40 4.62 -2.37
N THR A 135 11.55 5.56 -3.32
CA THR A 135 12.53 6.63 -3.22
C THR A 135 11.90 7.95 -3.65
N ASP A 136 11.87 8.90 -2.74
CA ASP A 136 11.44 10.28 -3.00
C ASP A 136 12.61 11.25 -2.80
N VAL A 137 12.57 12.37 -3.49
CA VAL A 137 13.50 13.49 -3.32
C VAL A 137 12.67 14.76 -3.22
N ASP A 138 12.83 15.47 -2.10
CA ASP A 138 12.10 16.70 -1.84
C ASP A 138 12.48 17.83 -2.81
N GLY A 139 11.45 18.58 -3.22
CA GLY A 139 11.60 19.79 -4.02
C GLY A 139 12.05 19.54 -5.47
N LYS A 140 12.57 20.57 -6.13
CA LYS A 140 13.06 20.48 -7.50
C LYS A 140 14.41 19.76 -7.54
N HIS A 141 14.51 18.70 -8.30
CA HIS A 141 15.69 17.84 -8.37
C HIS A 141 15.92 17.31 -9.80
N THR A 142 17.13 16.86 -10.06
CA THR A 142 17.53 16.25 -11.33
C THR A 142 17.47 14.71 -11.24
N GLY A 143 17.52 14.03 -12.40
CA GLY A 143 17.68 12.58 -12.42
C GLY A 143 18.96 12.09 -11.74
N THR A 144 20.01 12.92 -11.73
CA THR A 144 21.25 12.63 -10.98
C THR A 144 21.01 12.64 -9.46
N ASP A 145 20.20 13.57 -8.95
CA ASP A 145 19.87 13.64 -7.52
C ASP A 145 19.01 12.45 -7.10
N MET A 146 17.99 12.11 -7.90
CA MET A 146 17.20 10.88 -7.73
C MET A 146 18.10 9.64 -7.80
N GLY A 147 19.00 9.55 -8.76
CA GLY A 147 19.96 8.44 -8.87
C GLY A 147 20.81 8.27 -7.60
N LYS A 148 21.28 9.37 -7.00
CA LYS A 148 22.01 9.33 -5.72
C LYS A 148 21.13 8.88 -4.55
N ALA A 149 19.86 9.28 -4.53
CA ALA A 149 18.90 8.83 -3.51
C ALA A 149 18.62 7.33 -3.65
N ILE A 150 18.41 6.84 -4.87
CA ILE A 150 18.25 5.42 -5.17
C ILE A 150 19.51 4.64 -4.81
N GLN A 151 20.72 5.17 -5.08
CA GLN A 151 21.97 4.51 -4.71
C GLN A 151 22.04 4.26 -3.20
N LYS A 152 21.57 5.20 -2.37
CA LYS A 152 21.48 4.97 -0.92
C LYS A 152 20.57 3.79 -0.57
N ARG A 153 19.45 3.60 -1.29
CA ARG A 153 18.59 2.42 -1.11
C ARG A 153 19.31 1.13 -1.47
N ILE A 154 20.06 1.14 -2.57
CA ILE A 154 20.88 0.00 -3.00
C ILE A 154 21.95 -0.32 -1.94
N ASP A 155 22.63 0.70 -1.41
CA ASP A 155 23.66 0.56 -0.36
C ASP A 155 23.08 0.01 0.96
N MET A 156 21.77 0.23 1.22
CA MET A 156 21.04 -0.38 2.34
C MET A 156 20.63 -1.83 2.09
N GLY A 157 20.87 -2.39 0.89
CA GLY A 157 20.59 -3.78 0.53
C GLY A 157 19.30 -3.98 -0.28
N PHE A 158 18.58 -2.92 -0.66
CA PHE A 158 17.43 -3.08 -1.56
C PHE A 158 17.92 -3.57 -2.92
N SER A 159 17.31 -4.65 -3.39
CA SER A 159 17.66 -5.30 -4.66
C SER A 159 16.59 -5.10 -5.76
N ILE A 160 15.58 -4.31 -5.47
CA ILE A 160 14.63 -3.65 -6.38
C ILE A 160 14.40 -2.26 -5.80
N VAL A 161 14.29 -1.25 -6.65
CA VAL A 161 14.05 0.14 -6.25
C VAL A 161 12.96 0.75 -7.11
N LYS A 162 12.23 1.72 -6.55
CA LYS A 162 11.16 2.46 -7.22
C LYS A 162 11.41 3.96 -7.07
N MET A 163 10.97 4.74 -8.05
CA MET A 163 10.97 6.19 -8.03
C MET A 163 9.69 6.73 -8.65
N ASP A 164 9.28 7.90 -8.20
CA ASP A 164 8.22 8.68 -8.85
C ASP A 164 8.74 9.27 -10.17
N LEU A 165 7.95 9.16 -11.22
CA LEU A 165 8.19 9.79 -12.50
C LEU A 165 6.86 10.24 -13.11
N GLY A 166 6.50 11.49 -12.90
CA GLY A 166 5.23 12.04 -13.34
C GLY A 166 5.38 13.42 -13.99
N ILE A 167 4.24 13.99 -14.35
CA ILE A 167 4.17 15.34 -14.93
C ILE A 167 4.57 16.43 -13.93
N GLU A 168 4.63 16.13 -12.65
CA GLU A 168 5.13 17.02 -11.60
C GLU A 168 6.54 17.54 -11.88
N LEU A 169 7.40 16.71 -12.48
CA LEU A 169 8.75 17.10 -12.89
C LEU A 169 8.76 18.14 -14.01
N LEU A 170 7.63 18.30 -14.71
CA LEU A 170 7.50 19.18 -15.89
C LEU A 170 6.77 20.50 -15.60
N TYR A 171 6.16 20.66 -14.42
CA TYR A 171 5.35 21.85 -14.10
C TYR A 171 6.12 23.16 -14.21
N ASP A 172 7.39 23.16 -13.80
CA ASP A 172 8.25 24.34 -13.80
C ASP A 172 9.17 24.41 -15.03
N GLU A 173 8.97 23.52 -16.01
CA GLU A 173 9.79 23.47 -17.23
C GLU A 173 9.02 24.06 -18.42
N PRO A 174 9.32 25.31 -18.81
CA PRO A 174 8.58 25.99 -19.86
C PRO A 174 8.58 25.22 -21.20
N GLY A 175 7.37 25.00 -21.74
CA GLY A 175 7.15 24.33 -23.02
C GLY A 175 7.20 22.79 -22.96
N CYS A 176 7.33 22.18 -21.77
CA CYS A 176 7.28 20.73 -21.60
C CYS A 176 5.86 20.18 -21.56
N LEU A 177 4.88 20.97 -21.14
CA LEU A 177 3.47 20.61 -21.11
C LEU A 177 2.63 21.56 -21.99
N ASN A 178 1.62 21.01 -22.64
CA ASN A 178 0.55 21.73 -23.29
C ASN A 178 -0.76 21.40 -22.54
N ALA A 179 -1.36 22.40 -21.92
CA ALA A 179 -2.57 22.28 -21.12
C ALA A 179 -3.45 23.54 -21.24
N PRO A 180 -4.73 23.48 -20.88
CA PRO A 180 -5.58 24.64 -20.75
C PRO A 180 -4.97 25.72 -19.83
N LEU A 181 -5.15 26.98 -20.19
CA LEU A 181 -4.59 28.12 -19.45
C LEU A 181 -4.99 28.07 -17.97
N GLY A 182 -4.01 28.23 -17.08
CA GLY A 182 -4.19 28.22 -15.64
C GLY A 182 -4.34 26.83 -15.01
N MET A 183 -4.41 25.75 -15.80
CA MET A 183 -4.58 24.39 -15.26
C MET A 183 -3.34 23.93 -14.51
N ILE A 184 -2.16 24.13 -15.08
CA ILE A 184 -0.88 23.70 -14.46
C ILE A 184 -0.64 24.47 -13.16
N GLU A 185 -0.82 25.78 -13.16
CA GLU A 185 -0.68 26.63 -11.98
C GLU A 185 -1.64 26.22 -10.86
N ASN A 186 -2.87 25.82 -11.21
CA ASN A 186 -3.83 25.32 -10.25
C ASN A 186 -3.40 23.94 -9.69
N MET A 187 -2.90 23.04 -10.52
CA MET A 187 -2.40 21.73 -10.08
C MET A 187 -1.21 21.88 -9.13
N GLN A 188 -0.21 22.70 -9.46
CA GLN A 188 0.92 23.02 -8.59
C GLN A 188 0.47 23.54 -7.22
N LYS A 189 -0.47 24.48 -7.22
CA LYS A 189 -0.97 25.12 -6.00
C LYS A 189 -1.73 24.16 -5.09
N TYR A 190 -2.39 23.16 -5.65
CA TYR A 190 -3.26 22.22 -4.93
C TYR A 190 -2.77 20.78 -4.96
N SER A 191 -1.52 20.55 -5.39
CA SER A 191 -0.94 19.22 -5.32
C SER A 191 -0.90 18.72 -3.87
N SER A 192 -1.06 17.44 -3.68
CA SER A 192 -1.01 16.81 -2.35
C SER A 192 0.33 17.10 -1.64
N LYS A 193 1.43 17.15 -2.38
CA LYS A 193 2.77 17.51 -1.87
C LYS A 193 2.80 18.97 -1.37
N ALA A 194 2.25 19.93 -2.12
CA ALA A 194 2.19 21.33 -1.68
C ALA A 194 1.32 21.52 -0.41
N ILE A 195 0.27 20.73 -0.26
CA ILE A 195 -0.60 20.74 0.92
C ILE A 195 0.09 20.09 2.13
N GLN A 196 0.83 19.01 1.94
CA GLN A 196 1.58 18.32 3.01
C GLN A 196 2.71 19.18 3.59
N HIS A 197 3.41 19.96 2.77
CA HIS A 197 4.51 20.83 3.22
C HIS A 197 4.05 22.10 3.95
N GLN A 198 2.79 22.52 3.81
CA GLN A 198 2.36 23.81 4.33
C GLN A 198 1.85 23.82 5.76
N SER A 199 1.83 22.75 6.55
CA SER A 199 1.49 22.95 7.97
C SER A 199 1.05 21.76 8.81
N GLY A 200 1.13 20.56 8.36
CA GLY A 200 0.58 19.45 9.18
C GLY A 200 -0.95 19.52 9.45
N SER A 201 -1.62 20.56 8.98
CA SER A 201 -3.07 20.67 8.99
C SER A 201 -3.56 21.05 7.60
N ILE A 202 -4.30 20.15 6.98
CA ILE A 202 -5.02 20.45 5.73
C ILE A 202 -6.03 21.55 6.04
N ASP A 203 -5.79 22.76 5.53
CA ASP A 203 -6.82 23.80 5.54
C ASP A 203 -7.94 23.40 4.58
N ARG A 204 -8.94 22.73 5.13
CA ARG A 204 -10.12 22.28 4.39
C ARG A 204 -10.89 23.44 3.73
N SER A 205 -10.66 24.70 4.15
CA SER A 205 -11.25 25.86 3.50
C SER A 205 -10.66 26.11 2.11
N LEU A 206 -9.38 25.78 1.93
CA LEU A 206 -8.69 25.82 0.64
C LEU A 206 -9.20 24.73 -0.32
N MET A 207 -9.63 23.59 0.20
CA MET A 207 -10.16 22.48 -0.62
C MET A 207 -11.62 22.71 -1.07
N ARG A 208 -12.43 23.46 -0.31
CA ARG A 208 -13.88 23.60 -0.60
C ARG A 208 -14.24 24.46 -1.80
N GLY A 209 -13.42 25.43 -2.18
CA GLY A 209 -13.77 26.37 -3.24
C GLY A 209 -13.10 26.13 -4.59
N LYS A 210 -11.87 25.61 -4.60
CA LYS A 210 -10.98 25.65 -5.76
C LYS A 210 -10.64 24.30 -6.38
N ASN A 211 -10.78 23.20 -5.64
CA ASN A 211 -10.69 21.86 -6.24
C ASN A 211 -11.79 21.59 -7.27
N TYR A 212 -12.94 22.27 -7.15
CA TYR A 212 -14.02 22.17 -8.12
C TYR A 212 -13.63 22.71 -9.50
N GLU A 213 -12.78 23.72 -9.59
CA GLU A 213 -12.34 24.28 -10.87
C GLU A 213 -11.43 23.33 -11.63
N ILE A 214 -10.57 22.57 -10.94
CA ILE A 214 -9.74 21.53 -11.57
C ILE A 214 -10.61 20.42 -12.17
N PHE A 215 -11.69 20.03 -11.49
CA PHE A 215 -12.60 18.97 -11.93
C PHE A 215 -13.66 19.44 -12.94
N THR A 216 -13.88 20.75 -13.09
CA THR A 216 -14.82 21.32 -14.09
C THR A 216 -14.13 21.64 -15.42
N ILE A 217 -12.82 21.63 -15.48
CA ILE A 217 -12.00 21.82 -16.69
C ILE A 217 -11.89 20.48 -17.42
N PRO A 218 -11.51 20.44 -18.71
CA PRO A 218 -11.29 19.20 -19.44
C PRO A 218 -10.50 18.20 -18.62
N HIS A 219 -10.94 16.96 -18.62
CA HIS A 219 -10.34 15.88 -17.80
C HIS A 219 -8.83 15.92 -17.91
N TYR A 220 -8.12 15.93 -16.77
CA TYR A 220 -6.66 16.12 -16.73
C TYR A 220 -5.91 15.12 -17.62
N ALA A 221 -6.35 13.87 -17.69
CA ALA A 221 -5.76 12.84 -18.57
C ALA A 221 -6.01 13.07 -20.07
N THR A 222 -6.87 14.02 -20.47
CA THR A 222 -7.13 14.36 -21.88
C THR A 222 -6.82 15.82 -22.19
N GLY A 223 -6.73 16.66 -21.18
CA GLY A 223 -6.46 18.10 -21.31
C GLY A 223 -4.98 18.46 -21.24
N ILE A 224 -4.14 17.60 -20.63
CA ILE A 224 -2.70 17.79 -20.54
C ILE A 224 -2.00 16.88 -21.56
N HIS A 225 -1.11 17.45 -22.34
CA HIS A 225 -0.24 16.72 -23.27
C HIS A 225 1.23 17.01 -22.94
N ILE A 226 2.04 15.97 -22.94
CA ILE A 226 3.49 16.11 -22.85
C ILE A 226 4.01 16.45 -24.25
N THR A 227 4.70 17.58 -24.38
CA THR A 227 5.32 17.98 -25.64
C THR A 227 6.55 17.12 -25.94
N GLU A 228 7.08 17.17 -27.16
CA GLU A 228 8.35 16.48 -27.47
C GLU A 228 9.48 16.94 -26.55
N LYS A 229 9.53 18.24 -26.20
CA LYS A 229 10.48 18.76 -25.22
C LYS A 229 10.29 18.14 -23.84
N GLY A 230 9.03 17.94 -23.40
CA GLY A 230 8.74 17.26 -22.15
C GLY A 230 9.10 15.77 -22.16
N MET A 231 8.88 15.11 -23.30
CA MET A 231 9.31 13.71 -23.48
C MET A 231 10.83 13.57 -23.41
N ASP A 232 11.57 14.49 -24.08
CA ASP A 232 13.04 14.53 -24.03
C ASP A 232 13.53 14.78 -22.59
N TYR A 233 12.87 15.64 -21.83
CA TYR A 233 13.20 15.93 -20.43
C TYR A 233 13.05 14.69 -19.55
N LEU A 234 11.90 14.00 -19.62
CA LEU A 234 11.65 12.78 -18.83
C LEU A 234 12.58 11.63 -19.22
N GLU A 235 12.87 11.47 -20.50
CA GLU A 235 13.82 10.46 -20.97
C GLU A 235 15.24 10.75 -20.46
N ASP A 236 15.69 12.00 -20.54
CA ASP A 236 17.00 12.42 -20.02
C ASP A 236 17.07 12.25 -18.50
N TYR A 237 15.97 12.50 -17.78
CA TYR A 237 15.88 12.23 -16.35
C TYR A 237 16.15 10.76 -16.02
N VAL A 238 15.48 9.82 -16.70
CA VAL A 238 15.69 8.37 -16.52
C VAL A 238 17.12 7.99 -16.90
N LYS A 239 17.66 8.56 -17.98
CA LYS A 239 19.06 8.36 -18.40
C LYS A 239 20.04 8.81 -17.34
N GLN A 240 19.80 9.95 -16.70
CA GLN A 240 20.64 10.44 -15.59
C GLN A 240 20.55 9.48 -14.38
N VAL A 241 19.37 9.01 -14.00
CA VAL A 241 19.21 8.00 -12.95
C VAL A 241 20.05 6.76 -13.27
N ARG A 242 19.87 6.19 -14.47
CA ARG A 242 20.63 5.00 -14.92
C ARG A 242 22.14 5.23 -14.99
N SER A 243 22.58 6.45 -15.29
CA SER A 243 24.02 6.78 -15.28
C SER A 243 24.66 6.69 -13.88
N VAL A 244 23.85 6.87 -12.82
CA VAL A 244 24.30 6.75 -11.43
C VAL A 244 24.19 5.31 -10.93
N VAL A 245 23.02 4.66 -11.11
CA VAL A 245 22.70 3.37 -10.47
C VAL A 245 23.04 2.16 -11.36
N GLY A 246 23.34 2.36 -12.65
CA GLY A 246 23.58 1.27 -13.59
C GLY A 246 22.30 0.47 -13.92
N TYR A 247 22.48 -0.79 -14.33
CA TYR A 247 21.41 -1.67 -14.81
C TYR A 247 21.30 -2.99 -14.04
N GLU A 248 22.11 -3.18 -12.99
CA GLU A 248 22.14 -4.42 -12.21
C GLU A 248 20.92 -4.55 -11.29
N VAL A 249 20.42 -3.41 -10.78
CA VAL A 249 19.24 -3.37 -9.92
C VAL A 249 18.01 -3.00 -10.75
N PRO A 250 16.92 -3.80 -10.71
CA PRO A 250 15.64 -3.46 -11.30
C PRO A 250 15.11 -2.12 -10.77
N LEU A 251 14.75 -1.22 -11.70
CA LEU A 251 14.18 0.09 -11.40
C LEU A 251 12.73 0.12 -11.84
N ALA A 252 11.81 0.31 -10.92
CA ALA A 252 10.39 0.56 -11.16
C ALA A 252 10.10 2.06 -11.19
N ILE A 253 9.00 2.41 -11.82
CA ILE A 253 8.51 3.79 -11.96
C ILE A 253 7.04 3.84 -11.53
N ASP A 254 6.65 4.90 -10.81
CA ASP A 254 5.32 5.18 -10.33
C ASP A 254 4.82 6.57 -10.75
N HIS A 255 3.50 6.79 -10.64
CA HIS A 255 2.80 8.08 -10.76
C HIS A 255 2.82 8.76 -12.14
N PHE A 256 2.70 7.98 -13.21
CA PHE A 256 2.61 8.55 -14.56
C PHE A 256 1.15 8.68 -15.10
N GLY A 257 0.13 8.53 -14.26
CA GLY A 257 -1.27 8.36 -14.66
C GLY A 257 -2.07 9.61 -15.12
N HIS A 258 -1.44 10.77 -15.30
CA HIS A 258 -2.17 12.05 -15.47
C HIS A 258 -2.24 12.57 -16.91
N VAL A 259 -1.92 11.77 -17.90
CA VAL A 259 -1.88 12.18 -19.31
C VAL A 259 -2.63 11.20 -20.21
N SER A 260 -2.78 11.56 -21.48
CA SER A 260 -3.48 10.71 -22.45
C SER A 260 -2.79 9.35 -22.64
N MET A 261 -3.57 8.34 -22.99
CA MET A 261 -3.04 7.01 -23.34
C MET A 261 -1.99 7.10 -24.47
N GLU A 262 -2.19 7.98 -25.43
CA GLU A 262 -1.29 8.20 -26.56
C GLU A 262 0.07 8.76 -26.10
N ASP A 263 0.06 9.70 -25.15
CA ASP A 263 1.29 10.25 -24.56
C ASP A 263 2.03 9.19 -23.73
N CYS A 264 1.29 8.39 -22.96
CA CYS A 264 1.86 7.23 -22.26
C CYS A 264 2.56 6.27 -23.21
N ILE A 265 1.92 5.89 -24.35
CA ILE A 265 2.53 4.99 -25.34
C ILE A 265 3.80 5.61 -25.94
N LYS A 266 3.78 6.89 -26.30
CA LYS A 266 4.96 7.58 -26.82
C LYS A 266 6.12 7.56 -25.83
N PHE A 267 5.81 7.88 -24.56
CA PHE A 267 6.82 7.92 -23.52
C PHE A 267 7.39 6.53 -23.23
N LEU A 268 6.56 5.51 -23.02
CA LEU A 268 7.06 4.17 -22.73
C LEU A 268 7.92 3.59 -23.86
N LYS A 269 7.64 3.90 -25.12
CA LYS A 269 8.51 3.53 -26.24
C LYS A 269 9.90 4.12 -26.16
N ARG A 270 10.04 5.33 -25.60
CA ARG A 270 11.36 5.94 -25.33
C ARG A 270 12.07 5.20 -24.18
N LEU A 271 11.32 4.66 -23.23
CA LEU A 271 11.86 3.92 -22.09
C LEU A 271 12.25 2.47 -22.40
N ASP A 272 11.87 1.90 -23.53
CA ASP A 272 12.15 0.50 -23.90
C ASP A 272 13.65 0.12 -23.78
N THR A 273 14.57 1.09 -23.93
CA THR A 273 16.03 0.87 -23.86
C THR A 273 16.60 0.97 -22.45
N TYR A 274 15.83 1.43 -21.47
CA TYR A 274 16.32 1.70 -20.11
C TYR A 274 16.08 0.54 -19.13
N ASN A 275 15.59 -0.59 -19.61
CA ASN A 275 15.33 -1.80 -18.80
C ASN A 275 14.54 -1.49 -17.52
N ILE A 276 13.38 -0.85 -17.67
CA ILE A 276 12.47 -0.55 -16.57
C ILE A 276 11.78 -1.84 -16.13
N ALA A 277 11.78 -2.11 -14.82
CA ALA A 277 11.21 -3.32 -14.23
C ALA A 277 9.68 -3.36 -14.40
N TRP A 278 9.02 -2.26 -14.12
CA TRP A 278 7.61 -2.00 -14.42
C TRP A 278 7.30 -0.50 -14.33
N VAL A 279 6.22 -0.10 -14.95
CA VAL A 279 5.59 1.20 -14.72
C VAL A 279 4.25 0.97 -14.03
N GLU A 280 4.09 1.61 -12.87
CA GLU A 280 2.93 1.53 -12.02
C GLU A 280 1.96 2.65 -12.33
N ASP A 281 0.67 2.34 -12.27
CA ASP A 281 -0.46 3.26 -12.39
C ASP A 281 -0.36 4.23 -13.58
N ILE A 282 0.12 3.72 -14.72
CA ILE A 282 0.27 4.50 -15.97
C ILE A 282 -1.05 5.13 -16.45
N GLN A 283 -2.18 4.55 -16.05
CA GLN A 283 -3.54 5.03 -16.26
C GLN A 283 -4.39 4.66 -15.04
N PRO A 284 -5.54 5.30 -14.78
CA PRO A 284 -6.47 4.85 -13.75
C PRO A 284 -6.84 3.38 -13.94
N TRP A 285 -6.73 2.57 -12.86
CA TRP A 285 -6.87 1.11 -12.90
C TRP A 285 -8.13 0.59 -13.60
N HIS A 286 -9.26 1.33 -13.53
CA HIS A 286 -10.53 0.94 -14.16
C HIS A 286 -10.55 1.11 -15.69
N MET A 287 -9.55 1.79 -16.26
CA MET A 287 -9.41 1.95 -17.71
C MET A 287 -8.72 0.73 -18.36
N THR A 288 -9.24 -0.46 -18.11
CA THR A 288 -8.68 -1.74 -18.57
C THR A 288 -8.27 -1.74 -20.05
N ASN A 289 -9.09 -1.17 -20.94
CA ASN A 289 -8.76 -1.15 -22.38
C ASN A 289 -7.55 -0.25 -22.70
N HIS A 290 -7.28 0.78 -21.88
CA HIS A 290 -6.06 1.59 -22.01
C HIS A 290 -4.84 0.75 -21.64
N TYR A 291 -4.88 0.06 -20.50
CA TYR A 291 -3.81 -0.87 -20.11
C TYR A 291 -3.49 -1.89 -21.20
N VAL A 292 -4.53 -2.53 -21.77
CA VAL A 292 -4.36 -3.51 -22.87
C VAL A 292 -3.66 -2.88 -24.07
N ARG A 293 -4.11 -1.70 -24.49
CA ARG A 293 -3.53 -1.02 -25.65
C ARG A 293 -2.09 -0.55 -25.40
N ILE A 294 -1.79 -0.06 -24.19
CA ILE A 294 -0.43 0.33 -23.82
C ILE A 294 0.48 -0.89 -23.80
N ALA A 295 0.07 -1.97 -23.12
CA ALA A 295 0.83 -3.23 -23.04
C ALA A 295 1.14 -3.85 -24.42
N GLN A 296 0.23 -3.68 -25.41
CA GLN A 296 0.45 -4.13 -26.77
C GLN A 296 1.33 -3.20 -27.61
N SER A 297 1.62 -2.00 -27.11
CA SER A 297 2.32 -0.94 -27.87
C SER A 297 3.76 -0.71 -27.42
N CYS A 298 4.19 -1.23 -26.29
CA CYS A 298 5.55 -1.09 -25.72
C CYS A 298 5.98 -2.37 -25.02
N ASN A 299 7.28 -2.49 -24.69
CA ASN A 299 7.85 -3.67 -24.02
C ASN A 299 8.01 -3.47 -22.50
N VAL A 300 7.76 -2.27 -21.98
CA VAL A 300 7.85 -2.01 -20.54
C VAL A 300 6.71 -2.71 -19.82
N PRO A 301 6.98 -3.56 -18.81
CA PRO A 301 5.92 -4.21 -18.03
C PRO A 301 5.05 -3.18 -17.29
N LEU A 302 3.74 -3.41 -17.24
CA LEU A 302 2.79 -2.57 -16.53
C LEU A 302 2.37 -3.20 -15.21
N ALA A 303 2.24 -2.38 -14.17
CA ALA A 303 1.69 -2.74 -12.88
C ALA A 303 0.52 -1.82 -12.50
N THR A 304 -0.45 -2.33 -11.79
CA THR A 304 -1.50 -1.54 -11.11
C THR A 304 -2.21 -2.38 -10.08
N GLY A 305 -2.92 -1.75 -9.17
CA GLY A 305 -3.84 -2.44 -8.29
C GLY A 305 -3.93 -1.98 -6.86
N GLU A 306 -3.17 -0.99 -6.41
CA GLU A 306 -3.21 -0.49 -5.04
C GLU A 306 -4.61 -0.01 -4.62
N ASP A 307 -5.39 0.46 -5.58
CA ASP A 307 -6.74 0.98 -5.40
C ASP A 307 -7.85 -0.03 -5.77
N ILE A 308 -7.52 -1.25 -6.17
CA ILE A 308 -8.51 -2.25 -6.57
C ILE A 308 -9.07 -2.97 -5.34
N TYR A 309 -10.39 -2.99 -5.22
CA TYR A 309 -11.11 -3.70 -4.17
C TYR A 309 -11.50 -5.10 -4.62
N LEU A 310 -11.19 -6.11 -3.78
CA LEU A 310 -11.38 -7.54 -3.95
C LEU A 310 -10.55 -8.15 -5.11
N ALA A 311 -10.19 -9.42 -4.98
CA ALA A 311 -9.44 -10.15 -6.00
C ALA A 311 -10.18 -10.17 -7.36
N GLU A 312 -11.52 -10.26 -7.33
CA GLU A 312 -12.35 -10.22 -8.54
C GLU A 312 -12.24 -8.92 -9.33
N GLY A 313 -11.84 -7.81 -8.69
CA GLY A 313 -11.61 -6.51 -9.34
C GLY A 313 -10.44 -6.51 -10.33
N PHE A 314 -9.49 -7.43 -10.18
CA PHE A 314 -8.36 -7.60 -11.10
C PHE A 314 -8.68 -8.42 -12.35
N GLU A 315 -9.78 -9.18 -12.32
CA GLU A 315 -10.10 -10.15 -13.37
C GLU A 315 -10.15 -9.53 -14.78
N PRO A 316 -10.74 -8.35 -15.02
CA PRO A 316 -10.75 -7.73 -16.34
C PRO A 316 -9.34 -7.43 -16.90
N LEU A 317 -8.40 -7.03 -16.04
CA LEU A 317 -7.00 -6.78 -16.43
C LEU A 317 -6.28 -8.07 -16.80
N PHE A 318 -6.52 -9.16 -16.05
CA PHE A 318 -5.89 -10.46 -16.26
C PHE A 318 -6.39 -11.14 -17.53
N GLN A 319 -7.73 -11.21 -17.69
CA GLN A 319 -8.36 -11.83 -18.87
C GLN A 319 -7.91 -11.20 -20.19
N LYS A 320 -7.59 -9.90 -20.18
CA LYS A 320 -7.18 -9.15 -21.35
C LYS A 320 -5.66 -8.94 -21.45
N HIS A 321 -4.87 -9.50 -20.54
CA HIS A 321 -3.42 -9.31 -20.48
C HIS A 321 -3.00 -7.83 -20.46
N GLY A 322 -3.70 -7.02 -19.66
CA GLY A 322 -3.45 -5.58 -19.55
C GLY A 322 -2.28 -5.24 -18.65
N ILE A 323 -1.86 -6.15 -17.75
CA ILE A 323 -0.74 -5.96 -16.83
C ILE A 323 0.14 -7.18 -16.74
N ALA A 324 1.41 -6.97 -16.42
CA ALA A 324 2.39 -8.02 -16.17
C ALA A 324 2.57 -8.29 -14.66
N ILE A 325 2.26 -7.30 -13.82
CA ILE A 325 2.42 -7.35 -12.37
C ILE A 325 1.13 -6.84 -11.72
N ALA A 326 0.56 -7.65 -10.83
CA ALA A 326 -0.50 -7.22 -9.93
C ALA A 326 0.13 -6.52 -8.72
N HIS A 327 -0.41 -5.36 -8.37
CA HIS A 327 0.13 -4.51 -7.31
C HIS A 327 -0.93 -4.18 -6.24
N PRO A 328 -1.48 -5.21 -5.54
CA PRO A 328 -2.51 -4.98 -4.54
C PRO A 328 -1.93 -4.34 -3.28
N ASP A 329 -2.75 -3.54 -2.63
CA ASP A 329 -2.54 -3.14 -1.24
C ASP A 329 -3.48 -3.93 -0.32
N LEU A 330 -2.96 -4.50 0.77
CA LEU A 330 -3.77 -5.30 1.69
C LEU A 330 -4.92 -4.48 2.31
N LEU A 331 -4.69 -3.18 2.52
CA LEU A 331 -5.68 -2.29 3.11
C LEU A 331 -6.69 -1.74 2.09
N SER A 332 -6.51 -2.02 0.80
CA SER A 332 -7.49 -1.70 -0.25
C SER A 332 -8.26 -2.94 -0.70
N ILE A 333 -7.57 -4.06 -0.94
CA ILE A 333 -8.14 -5.24 -1.60
C ILE A 333 -9.16 -6.02 -0.76
N GLY A 334 -9.18 -5.84 0.56
CA GLY A 334 -10.05 -6.60 1.48
C GLY A 334 -9.28 -7.46 2.48
N GLY A 335 -7.98 -7.19 2.67
CA GLY A 335 -7.14 -7.85 3.66
C GLY A 335 -6.37 -9.06 3.16
N ALA A 336 -5.88 -9.86 4.10
CA ALA A 336 -4.95 -10.96 3.85
C ALA A 336 -5.56 -12.08 2.99
N LEU A 337 -6.82 -12.46 3.24
CA LEU A 337 -7.44 -13.56 2.49
C LEU A 337 -7.73 -13.18 1.04
N GLU A 338 -8.20 -11.96 0.78
CA GLU A 338 -8.41 -11.49 -0.60
C GLU A 338 -7.08 -11.36 -1.36
N THR A 339 -6.01 -10.90 -0.70
CA THR A 339 -4.66 -10.88 -1.29
C THR A 339 -4.16 -12.29 -1.61
N LYS A 340 -4.41 -13.27 -0.72
CA LYS A 340 -4.07 -14.68 -0.99
C LYS A 340 -4.82 -15.23 -2.20
N LYS A 341 -6.13 -14.95 -2.31
CA LYS A 341 -6.95 -15.34 -3.47
C LYS A 341 -6.44 -14.70 -4.77
N LEU A 342 -6.03 -13.43 -4.71
CA LEU A 342 -5.40 -12.76 -5.85
C LEU A 342 -4.11 -13.47 -6.25
N GLY A 343 -3.25 -13.86 -5.29
CA GLY A 343 -2.02 -14.61 -5.56
C GLY A 343 -2.29 -15.91 -6.31
N ASP A 344 -3.28 -16.69 -5.87
CA ASP A 344 -3.69 -17.93 -6.54
C ASP A 344 -4.28 -17.66 -7.95
N MET A 345 -4.92 -16.51 -8.14
CA MET A 345 -5.40 -16.08 -9.46
C MET A 345 -4.23 -15.64 -10.35
N CYS A 346 -3.28 -14.85 -9.84
CA CYS A 346 -2.08 -14.43 -10.57
C CYS A 346 -1.27 -15.63 -11.07
N GLU A 347 -1.12 -16.69 -10.27
CA GLU A 347 -0.43 -17.92 -10.66
C GLU A 347 -1.06 -18.53 -11.92
N ARG A 348 -2.40 -18.61 -11.96
CA ARG A 348 -3.13 -19.18 -13.11
C ARG A 348 -2.96 -18.38 -14.40
N TYR A 349 -2.75 -17.07 -14.29
CA TYR A 349 -2.56 -16.17 -15.43
C TYR A 349 -1.08 -15.92 -15.75
N GLY A 350 -0.14 -16.47 -14.97
CA GLY A 350 1.30 -16.24 -15.14
C GLY A 350 1.73 -14.81 -14.81
N ILE A 351 1.04 -14.14 -13.87
CA ILE A 351 1.26 -12.76 -13.48
C ILE A 351 2.07 -12.75 -12.18
N GLY A 352 3.11 -11.92 -12.11
CA GLY A 352 3.85 -11.65 -10.87
C GLY A 352 3.05 -10.75 -9.94
N MET A 353 3.40 -10.78 -8.64
CA MET A 353 2.79 -9.91 -7.65
C MET A 353 3.87 -9.10 -6.92
N ALA A 354 3.78 -7.78 -6.95
CA ALA A 354 4.48 -6.87 -6.07
C ALA A 354 3.43 -6.21 -5.17
N ILE A 355 3.58 -6.32 -3.85
CA ILE A 355 2.56 -5.84 -2.92
C ILE A 355 2.88 -4.39 -2.54
N HIS A 356 1.93 -3.49 -2.77
CA HIS A 356 1.98 -2.10 -2.30
C HIS A 356 1.92 -2.05 -0.76
N MET A 357 2.73 -1.21 -0.14
CA MET A 357 2.70 -0.97 1.30
C MET A 357 3.35 0.38 1.64
N ALA A 358 2.55 1.36 2.04
CA ALA A 358 2.98 2.72 2.37
C ALA A 358 2.49 3.16 3.76
N GLU A 359 2.32 2.23 4.69
CA GLU A 359 1.65 2.42 5.96
C GLU A 359 2.55 2.07 7.16
N SER A 360 1.91 1.82 8.32
CA SER A 360 2.57 1.51 9.58
C SER A 360 3.13 0.07 9.65
N PRO A 361 3.89 -0.27 10.71
CA PRO A 361 4.34 -1.64 10.95
C PRO A 361 3.22 -2.68 10.99
N ILE A 362 1.98 -2.30 11.30
CA ILE A 362 0.84 -3.22 11.35
C ILE A 362 0.53 -3.73 9.94
N ALA A 363 0.33 -2.82 8.99
CA ALA A 363 0.11 -3.17 7.59
C ALA A 363 1.31 -3.91 6.98
N CYS A 364 2.53 -3.46 7.31
CA CYS A 364 3.75 -4.12 6.88
C CYS A 364 3.78 -5.58 7.33
N MET A 365 3.55 -5.87 8.61
CA MET A 365 3.55 -7.24 9.11
C MET A 365 2.45 -8.09 8.48
N ALA A 366 1.25 -7.53 8.26
CA ALA A 366 0.20 -8.22 7.53
C ALA A 366 0.64 -8.56 6.09
N ALA A 367 1.28 -7.62 5.39
CA ALA A 367 1.83 -7.83 4.05
C ALA A 367 2.93 -8.90 4.04
N ILE A 368 3.85 -8.87 5.00
CA ILE A 368 4.94 -9.85 5.14
C ILE A 368 4.39 -11.27 5.38
N HIS A 369 3.46 -11.45 6.31
CA HIS A 369 2.82 -12.75 6.54
C HIS A 369 2.08 -13.27 5.31
N THR A 370 1.34 -12.39 4.63
CA THR A 370 0.56 -12.76 3.44
C THR A 370 1.48 -13.09 2.27
N ALA A 371 2.51 -12.27 2.03
CA ALA A 371 3.53 -12.51 1.00
C ALA A 371 4.30 -13.82 1.23
N ALA A 372 4.55 -14.18 2.49
CA ALA A 372 5.18 -15.46 2.82
C ALA A 372 4.31 -16.65 2.40
N ALA A 373 2.98 -16.52 2.47
CA ALA A 373 2.01 -17.55 2.13
C ALA A 373 1.62 -17.59 0.63
N ILE A 374 2.21 -16.75 -0.22
CA ILE A 374 1.92 -16.67 -1.66
C ILE A 374 3.21 -16.99 -2.44
N GLN A 375 3.13 -17.92 -3.41
CA GLN A 375 4.31 -18.41 -4.14
C GLN A 375 4.92 -17.34 -5.06
N ASN A 376 4.10 -16.65 -5.84
CA ASN A 376 4.50 -15.76 -6.95
C ASN A 376 4.67 -14.29 -6.56
N VAL A 377 4.93 -13.99 -5.28
CA VAL A 377 5.30 -12.65 -4.82
C VAL A 377 6.75 -12.35 -5.19
N LEU A 378 6.96 -11.23 -5.87
CA LEU A 378 8.27 -10.67 -6.22
C LEU A 378 8.89 -9.95 -5.01
N ALA A 379 8.15 -9.04 -4.42
CA ALA A 379 8.56 -8.26 -3.25
C ALA A 379 7.36 -7.53 -2.62
N VAL A 380 7.55 -6.98 -1.43
CA VAL A 380 6.66 -6.03 -0.76
C VAL A 380 7.32 -4.65 -0.78
N GLU A 381 6.54 -3.64 -0.99
CA GLU A 381 6.99 -2.25 -0.96
C GLU A 381 7.41 -1.79 0.44
N PHE A 382 8.33 -0.83 0.52
CA PHE A 382 8.80 -0.30 1.78
C PHE A 382 9.14 1.19 1.68
N HIS A 383 8.26 2.04 2.21
CA HIS A 383 8.37 3.51 2.18
C HIS A 383 9.06 4.10 3.42
N SER A 384 9.20 3.33 4.50
CA SER A 384 9.38 3.90 5.84
C SER A 384 10.83 3.96 6.31
N VAL A 385 11.79 3.79 5.39
CA VAL A 385 13.24 3.72 5.72
C VAL A 385 13.76 4.98 6.40
N ASP A 386 13.19 6.13 6.03
CA ASP A 386 13.63 7.44 6.49
C ASP A 386 12.86 7.95 7.72
N ILE A 387 11.99 7.10 8.31
CA ILE A 387 11.20 7.45 9.49
C ILE A 387 11.81 6.79 10.73
N PRO A 388 12.59 7.53 11.55
CA PRO A 388 13.38 6.94 12.63
C PRO A 388 12.56 6.20 13.69
N TRP A 389 11.35 6.66 13.95
CA TRP A 389 10.47 6.12 14.99
C TRP A 389 9.51 5.02 14.50
N TRP A 390 9.46 4.76 13.20
CA TRP A 390 8.48 3.86 12.60
C TRP A 390 8.51 2.45 13.21
N ASN A 391 9.71 1.89 13.38
CA ASN A 391 9.87 0.55 13.98
C ASN A 391 9.38 0.50 15.44
N ASP A 392 9.48 1.61 16.16
CA ASP A 392 9.15 1.69 17.59
C ASP A 392 7.63 1.77 17.84
N LEU A 393 6.81 1.87 16.79
CA LEU A 393 5.35 1.96 16.91
C LEU A 393 4.71 0.65 17.38
N ALA A 394 5.32 -0.49 17.09
CA ALA A 394 4.80 -1.81 17.43
C ALA A 394 5.85 -2.65 18.18
N ASN A 395 5.46 -3.23 19.30
CA ASN A 395 6.29 -4.13 20.10
C ASN A 395 6.04 -5.61 19.71
N GLY A 396 7.04 -6.46 19.93
CA GLY A 396 6.98 -7.90 19.64
C GLY A 396 7.56 -8.28 18.27
N ILE A 397 7.80 -7.31 17.40
CA ILE A 397 8.43 -7.50 16.08
C ILE A 397 9.92 -7.12 16.12
N ALA A 398 10.68 -7.52 15.11
CA ALA A 398 12.11 -7.17 14.99
C ALA A 398 12.29 -5.64 14.90
N ASN A 399 13.35 -5.12 15.51
CA ASN A 399 13.72 -3.71 15.42
C ASN A 399 15.24 -3.60 15.21
N PRO A 400 15.73 -3.16 14.06
CA PRO A 400 14.96 -2.76 12.88
C PRO A 400 14.27 -3.96 12.20
N LEU A 401 13.10 -3.70 11.61
CA LEU A 401 12.34 -4.73 10.89
C LEU A 401 12.99 -5.12 9.57
N PHE A 402 13.50 -4.13 8.85
CA PHE A 402 14.21 -4.28 7.57
C PHE A 402 15.68 -4.58 7.79
N LYS A 403 16.20 -5.59 7.06
CA LYS A 403 17.63 -5.92 7.05
C LYS A 403 18.04 -6.49 5.68
N ASP A 404 19.04 -5.87 5.07
CA ASP A 404 19.68 -6.34 3.83
C ASP A 404 18.68 -6.68 2.71
N GLY A 405 17.66 -5.85 2.50
CA GLY A 405 16.64 -6.03 1.46
C GLY A 405 15.51 -7.00 1.83
N PHE A 406 15.43 -7.45 3.07
CA PHE A 406 14.46 -8.45 3.52
C PHE A 406 13.83 -8.08 4.86
N VAL A 407 12.64 -8.64 5.08
CA VAL A 407 11.98 -8.74 6.39
C VAL A 407 11.80 -10.22 6.73
N GLU A 408 12.24 -10.62 7.93
CA GLU A 408 12.06 -11.99 8.41
C GLU A 408 10.58 -12.25 8.74
N VAL A 409 10.10 -13.44 8.37
CA VAL A 409 8.73 -13.87 8.64
C VAL A 409 8.66 -14.43 10.05
N PRO A 410 7.99 -13.77 11.02
CA PRO A 410 7.96 -14.25 12.39
C PRO A 410 7.11 -15.50 12.56
N ASN A 411 7.46 -16.29 13.57
CA ASN A 411 6.68 -17.47 13.97
C ASN A 411 5.79 -17.21 15.20
N THR A 412 5.73 -15.97 15.66
CA THR A 412 4.89 -15.53 16.76
C THR A 412 3.41 -15.47 16.35
N PRO A 413 2.46 -15.68 17.28
CA PRO A 413 1.02 -15.69 16.99
C PRO A 413 0.48 -14.41 16.36
N GLY A 414 -0.50 -14.53 15.49
CA GLY A 414 -1.11 -13.41 14.78
C GLY A 414 -0.14 -12.73 13.82
N LEU A 415 -0.05 -11.43 13.90
CA LEU A 415 0.92 -10.60 13.16
C LEU A 415 2.32 -10.55 13.83
N GLY A 416 2.48 -11.18 15.00
CA GLY A 416 3.68 -11.04 15.82
C GLY A 416 3.70 -9.75 16.67
N ILE A 417 2.69 -8.93 16.61
CA ILE A 417 2.59 -7.68 17.36
C ILE A 417 1.98 -7.95 18.73
N GLU A 418 2.76 -7.73 19.78
CA GLU A 418 2.31 -7.91 21.18
C GLU A 418 1.50 -6.70 21.68
N SER A 419 2.00 -5.50 21.39
CA SER A 419 1.34 -4.25 21.77
C SER A 419 1.75 -3.10 20.85
N LEU A 420 0.99 -2.00 20.89
CA LEU A 420 1.37 -0.73 20.26
C LEU A 420 1.98 0.21 21.30
N ASN A 421 2.91 1.05 20.87
CA ASN A 421 3.54 2.07 21.70
C ASN A 421 2.59 3.26 21.89
N GLU A 422 1.83 3.26 22.98
CA GLU A 422 0.83 4.29 23.28
C GLU A 422 1.42 5.70 23.43
N GLU A 423 2.64 5.80 23.95
CA GLU A 423 3.31 7.10 24.12
C GLU A 423 3.67 7.70 22.77
N LEU A 424 4.18 6.86 21.87
CA LEU A 424 4.52 7.26 20.51
C LEU A 424 3.27 7.61 19.70
N ILE A 425 2.20 6.82 19.83
CA ILE A 425 0.89 7.13 19.23
C ILE A 425 0.42 8.51 19.71
N ALA A 426 0.50 8.79 21.01
CA ALA A 426 0.07 10.07 21.56
C ALA A 426 0.89 11.27 21.01
N GLN A 427 2.17 11.08 20.72
CA GLN A 427 3.03 12.10 20.10
C GLN A 427 2.68 12.40 18.64
N HIS A 428 2.15 11.41 17.92
CA HIS A 428 1.85 11.47 16.47
C HIS A 428 0.35 11.52 16.16
N ILE A 429 -0.52 11.71 17.14
CA ILE A 429 -1.96 11.89 16.89
C ILE A 429 -2.20 13.10 16.01
N HIS A 430 -2.90 12.89 14.90
CA HIS A 430 -3.11 13.93 13.89
C HIS A 430 -4.17 14.94 14.27
N ASP A 431 -5.26 14.53 14.93
CA ASP A 431 -6.36 15.42 15.27
C ASP A 431 -7.15 15.01 16.51
N THR A 432 -8.02 15.93 16.92
CA THR A 432 -8.96 15.79 18.03
C THR A 432 -10.09 14.79 17.80
N TYR A 433 -10.13 14.10 16.67
CA TYR A 433 -10.98 12.92 16.40
C TYR A 433 -10.44 11.65 17.06
N THR A 434 -9.59 11.79 18.05
CA THR A 434 -9.47 10.72 19.04
C THR A 434 -10.87 10.49 19.56
N LEU A 435 -11.44 9.38 19.13
CA LEU A 435 -12.78 9.00 19.49
C LEU A 435 -12.95 9.04 21.00
N ARG A 436 -13.46 10.13 21.49
CA ARG A 436 -14.09 10.17 22.78
C ARG A 436 -15.26 9.21 22.65
N GLY A 437 -15.04 7.97 23.15
CA GLY A 437 -15.97 6.89 23.22
C GLY A 437 -17.34 7.08 22.55
N LEU A 438 -17.45 6.60 21.33
CA LEU A 438 -18.77 6.15 20.86
C LEU A 438 -19.07 4.81 21.44
#